data_43aa4f8e96f739d910be3569895acec6
#
_entry.id   43aa4f8e96f739d910be3569895acec6
#
_cell.length_a   1.000
_cell.length_b   1.000
_cell.length_c   1.000
_cell.angle_alpha   90.00
_cell.angle_beta   90.00
_cell.angle_gamma   90.00
#
_symmetry.space_group_name_H-M   'P 1'
#
loop_
_entity.id
_entity.type
_entity.pdbx_description
1 polymer ?
#
loop_
_entity_poly.entity_id
_entity_poly.type
_entity_poly.pdbx_seq_one_letter_code
_entity_poly.pdbx_strand_id
1 'polypeptide(L)'
;MKKHLLVGLLAATLCVMVIACNNKQDMSTRTKFPWVANVTAPRNYPVEVKYGFVGFGQGQKYPIMSSFANAGIGISKGEVSFADLDGEGLAMPNRLEVLWLSYTERKFYKADIAFSEKLQARILSLFQEGYENEQKHENYSCFLVTLLPGGKIWLYLNGIARYSLVCDTLQADAIDMALGDFDKDALLVDSTVEDYCKGNLNKEQVANLKENGVPYELWSKYQERFNYDIEFEFEDNLCKIDSFHFAKHFINGEFNYACDGVKVGELSRPKQLYLKWNVADTTYTGEFFFDEQEVLDMFSKGFSHKTANVRGTFMVKVSKYNNRFDIYLQVGDYKYYLKNSQIDVFKVTPENEKDNDHLFYWNYEGEEVRKYIGA
;
A
#
# COMPACT_ATOMS: atom_id res chain seq x y z
N MET A 1 5.94 -38.32 48.57
CA MET A 1 5.99 -36.88 48.27
C MET A 1 6.37 -36.52 46.81
N LYS A 2 7.27 -37.24 46.13
CA LYS A 2 7.67 -36.87 44.72
C LYS A 2 6.60 -37.10 43.64
N LYS A 3 5.66 -38.06 43.81
CA LYS A 3 4.58 -38.35 42.82
C LYS A 3 3.47 -37.29 42.79
N HIS A 4 3.16 -36.67 43.92
CA HIS A 4 2.11 -35.63 43.97
C HIS A 4 2.60 -34.27 43.41
N LEU A 5 3.92 -34.01 43.47
CA LEU A 5 4.49 -32.79 42.90
C LEU A 5 4.49 -32.81 41.35
N LEU A 6 4.70 -34.02 40.78
CA LEU A 6 4.70 -34.18 39.32
C LEU A 6 3.31 -34.01 38.70
N VAL A 7 2.28 -34.52 39.39
CA VAL A 7 0.87 -34.41 38.94
C VAL A 7 0.40 -32.96 39.05
N GLY A 8 0.79 -32.23 40.09
CA GLY A 8 0.48 -30.81 40.25
C GLY A 8 1.14 -29.93 39.15
N LEU A 9 2.39 -30.23 38.74
CA LEU A 9 3.08 -29.50 37.69
C LEU A 9 2.46 -29.78 36.31
N LEU A 10 2.07 -31.01 36.01
CA LEU A 10 1.39 -31.37 34.76
C LEU A 10 0.00 -30.71 34.69
N ALA A 11 -0.76 -30.67 35.79
CA ALA A 11 -2.06 -30.00 35.79
C ALA A 11 -1.94 -28.48 35.62
N ALA A 12 -0.93 -27.84 36.22
CA ALA A 12 -0.66 -26.43 36.06
C ALA A 12 -0.25 -26.08 34.60
N THR A 13 0.59 -26.93 33.98
CA THR A 13 0.99 -26.74 32.57
C THR A 13 -0.19 -26.94 31.60
N LEU A 14 -1.05 -27.91 31.89
CA LEU A 14 -2.27 -28.16 31.11
C LEU A 14 -3.26 -26.98 31.23
N CYS A 15 -3.45 -26.42 32.43
CA CYS A 15 -4.29 -25.25 32.68
C CYS A 15 -3.72 -24.00 31.95
N VAL A 16 -2.39 -23.81 31.93
CA VAL A 16 -1.77 -22.68 31.21
C VAL A 16 -1.93 -22.85 29.69
N MET A 17 -1.80 -24.06 29.15
CA MET A 17 -2.07 -24.34 27.76
C MET A 17 -3.54 -24.16 27.37
N VAL A 18 -4.47 -24.54 28.22
CA VAL A 18 -5.91 -24.36 27.98
C VAL A 18 -6.29 -22.87 28.06
N ILE A 19 -5.67 -22.08 28.95
CA ILE A 19 -5.90 -20.65 29.06
C ILE A 19 -5.27 -19.93 27.84
N ALA A 20 -4.11 -20.37 27.35
CA ALA A 20 -3.50 -19.83 26.14
C ALA A 20 -4.28 -20.17 24.86
N CYS A 21 -4.95 -21.33 24.82
CA CYS A 21 -5.84 -21.71 23.72
C CYS A 21 -7.20 -20.98 23.74
N ASN A 22 -7.70 -20.59 24.93
CA ASN A 22 -9.00 -19.90 25.06
C ASN A 22 -8.95 -18.38 24.71
N ASN A 23 -7.76 -17.79 24.53
CA ASN A 23 -7.64 -16.38 24.16
C ASN A 23 -7.45 -16.13 22.64
N LYS A 24 -7.44 -17.13 21.79
CA LYS A 24 -7.73 -16.96 20.37
C LYS A 24 -9.24 -16.86 20.21
N GLN A 25 -9.78 -15.67 20.42
CA GLN A 25 -11.12 -15.35 19.99
C GLN A 25 -11.24 -15.81 18.54
N ASP A 26 -12.16 -16.69 18.24
CA ASP A 26 -12.36 -17.21 16.89
C ASP A 26 -12.76 -16.05 15.97
N MET A 27 -11.77 -15.49 15.30
CA MET A 27 -11.94 -14.32 14.42
C MET A 27 -12.90 -14.63 13.26
N SER A 28 -13.09 -15.91 12.92
CA SER A 28 -13.94 -16.35 11.82
C SER A 28 -15.43 -16.06 12.06
N THR A 29 -15.85 -15.92 13.31
CA THR A 29 -17.24 -15.61 13.69
C THR A 29 -17.46 -14.14 13.99
N ARG A 30 -16.40 -13.35 14.04
CA ARG A 30 -16.48 -11.92 14.37
C ARG A 30 -17.05 -11.12 13.21
N THR A 31 -17.99 -10.24 13.49
CA THR A 31 -18.65 -9.39 12.48
C THR A 31 -18.44 -7.89 12.67
N LYS A 32 -17.75 -7.52 13.77
CA LYS A 32 -17.40 -6.12 14.07
C LYS A 32 -15.90 -6.03 14.33
N PHE A 33 -15.28 -4.98 13.83
CA PHE A 33 -13.84 -4.73 13.96
C PHE A 33 -13.58 -3.25 14.21
N PRO A 34 -12.50 -2.90 14.93
CA PRO A 34 -12.10 -1.50 15.07
C PRO A 34 -11.52 -1.01 13.74
N TRP A 35 -12.20 -0.09 13.07
CA TRP A 35 -11.71 0.58 11.88
C TRP A 35 -12.15 2.03 11.84
N VAL A 36 -11.39 2.86 11.17
CA VAL A 36 -11.70 4.24 10.85
C VAL A 36 -11.76 4.43 9.34
N ALA A 37 -12.49 5.44 8.87
CA ALA A 37 -12.50 5.79 7.46
C ALA A 37 -11.49 6.91 7.17
N ASN A 38 -10.79 6.81 6.05
CA ASN A 38 -9.91 7.85 5.56
C ASN A 38 -10.01 7.97 4.03
N VAL A 39 -9.46 9.06 3.47
CA VAL A 39 -9.46 9.33 2.03
C VAL A 39 -8.06 9.72 1.57
N THR A 40 -7.74 9.36 0.34
CA THR A 40 -6.52 9.79 -0.34
C THR A 40 -6.75 10.00 -1.82
N ALA A 41 -5.76 10.54 -2.51
CA ALA A 41 -5.67 10.65 -3.96
C ALA A 41 -4.21 10.51 -4.41
N PRO A 42 -3.92 10.24 -5.69
CA PRO A 42 -2.56 10.25 -6.19
C PRO A 42 -1.88 11.61 -5.94
N ARG A 43 -0.60 11.59 -5.62
CA ARG A 43 0.17 12.79 -5.23
C ARG A 43 0.06 13.93 -6.25
N ASN A 44 0.13 13.58 -7.54
CA ASN A 44 0.10 14.55 -8.63
C ASN A 44 -1.32 14.92 -9.09
N TYR A 45 -2.34 14.29 -8.54
CA TYR A 45 -3.75 14.50 -8.87
C TYR A 45 -4.58 14.73 -7.61
N PRO A 46 -4.30 15.84 -6.88
CA PRO A 46 -4.94 16.12 -5.61
C PRO A 46 -6.44 16.40 -5.78
N VAL A 47 -7.17 16.09 -4.73
CA VAL A 47 -8.60 16.36 -4.62
C VAL A 47 -8.92 17.07 -3.31
N GLU A 48 -10.05 17.77 -3.28
CA GLU A 48 -10.63 18.29 -2.07
C GLU A 48 -12.00 17.68 -1.83
N VAL A 49 -12.19 17.09 -0.65
CA VAL A 49 -13.45 16.44 -0.26
C VAL A 49 -14.30 17.44 0.51
N LYS A 50 -15.46 17.78 -0.03
CA LYS A 50 -16.46 18.62 0.63
C LYS A 50 -17.11 17.88 1.80
N TYR A 51 -17.52 16.66 1.59
CA TYR A 51 -17.99 15.72 2.60
C TYR A 51 -17.79 14.28 2.14
N GLY A 52 -17.64 13.40 3.10
CA GLY A 52 -17.56 11.98 2.86
C GLY A 52 -18.05 11.17 4.07
N PHE A 53 -18.71 10.05 3.80
CA PHE A 53 -19.18 9.12 4.82
C PHE A 53 -19.06 7.69 4.34
N VAL A 54 -18.63 6.82 5.23
CA VAL A 54 -18.71 5.37 5.06
C VAL A 54 -19.88 4.86 5.86
N GLY A 55 -20.88 4.31 5.20
CA GLY A 55 -22.04 3.67 5.82
C GLY A 55 -21.69 2.30 6.38
N PHE A 56 -22.27 1.92 7.51
CA PHE A 56 -22.12 0.62 8.13
C PHE A 56 -23.37 0.23 8.92
N GLY A 57 -23.50 -1.06 9.25
CA GLY A 57 -24.63 -1.56 10.03
C GLY A 57 -25.99 -1.19 9.40
N GLN A 58 -26.94 -0.75 10.23
CA GLN A 58 -28.28 -0.36 9.81
C GLN A 58 -28.41 1.17 9.64
N GLY A 59 -27.71 1.73 8.64
CA GLY A 59 -27.80 3.15 8.29
C GLY A 59 -26.91 4.09 9.11
N GLN A 60 -26.00 3.55 9.89
CA GLN A 60 -24.98 4.35 10.58
C GLN A 60 -23.94 4.87 9.58
N LYS A 61 -23.32 6.01 9.89
CA LYS A 61 -22.33 6.66 9.01
C LYS A 61 -21.09 7.03 9.81
N TYR A 62 -19.92 6.69 9.27
CA TYR A 62 -18.62 7.15 9.77
C TYR A 62 -18.11 8.28 8.87
N PRO A 63 -17.75 9.46 9.42
CA PRO A 63 -17.27 10.57 8.60
C PRO A 63 -15.86 10.31 8.07
N ILE A 64 -15.61 10.76 6.85
CA ILE A 64 -14.27 10.87 6.28
C ILE A 64 -13.73 12.25 6.64
N MET A 65 -12.68 12.29 7.44
CA MET A 65 -12.19 13.49 8.13
C MET A 65 -11.22 14.35 7.30
N SER A 66 -11.07 14.17 6.01
CA SER A 66 -10.07 14.92 5.26
C SER A 66 -10.71 15.85 4.24
N SER A 67 -10.31 17.12 4.25
CA SER A 67 -10.66 18.06 3.19
C SER A 67 -9.75 17.92 1.98
N PHE A 68 -8.41 17.91 2.16
CA PHE A 68 -7.43 17.82 1.06
C PHE A 68 -6.70 16.49 1.05
N ALA A 69 -6.70 15.79 -0.10
CA ALA A 69 -6.15 14.47 -0.25
C ALA A 69 -5.16 14.37 -1.42
N ASN A 70 -3.93 13.90 -1.15
CA ASN A 70 -2.86 13.70 -2.13
C ASN A 70 -1.71 12.83 -1.61
N ALA A 71 -1.96 11.92 -0.68
CA ALA A 71 -0.87 11.13 -0.08
C ALA A 71 -0.26 10.08 -1.03
N GLY A 72 -1.04 9.65 -2.02
CA GLY A 72 -0.69 8.58 -2.95
C GLY A 72 -1.76 7.50 -3.00
N ILE A 73 -1.68 6.64 -3.99
CA ILE A 73 -2.63 5.53 -4.17
C ILE A 73 -2.46 4.53 -3.02
N GLY A 74 -3.56 4.21 -2.34
CA GLY A 74 -3.58 3.25 -1.23
C GLY A 74 -2.86 3.72 0.04
N ILE A 75 -2.37 4.96 0.11
CA ILE A 75 -1.61 5.50 1.23
C ILE A 75 -2.47 6.47 2.04
N SER A 76 -2.65 6.20 3.32
CA SER A 76 -3.32 7.10 4.26
C SER A 76 -2.35 8.15 4.79
N LYS A 77 -2.81 9.41 4.91
CA LYS A 77 -2.09 10.45 5.67
C LYS A 77 -2.54 10.43 7.12
N GLY A 78 -1.58 10.51 8.03
CA GLY A 78 -1.80 10.73 9.45
C GLY A 78 -1.87 9.45 10.28
N GLU A 79 -1.59 9.61 11.57
CA GLU A 79 -1.81 8.57 12.55
C GLU A 79 -3.30 8.38 12.75
N VAL A 80 -3.75 7.15 12.62
CA VAL A 80 -5.12 6.79 12.91
C VAL A 80 -5.21 6.55 14.41
N SER A 81 -5.81 7.49 15.14
CA SER A 81 -6.09 7.31 16.56
C SER A 81 -7.30 6.39 16.75
N PHE A 82 -7.09 5.25 17.38
CA PHE A 82 -8.15 4.29 17.74
C PHE A 82 -8.75 4.56 19.13
N ALA A 83 -8.41 5.65 19.78
CA ALA A 83 -8.75 5.91 21.17
C ALA A 83 -10.27 5.98 21.45
N ASP A 84 -11.08 6.18 20.42
CA ASP A 84 -12.52 6.38 20.55
C ASP A 84 -13.38 5.22 20.04
N LEU A 85 -12.77 4.08 19.66
CA LEU A 85 -13.55 2.91 19.23
C LEU A 85 -13.82 2.03 20.45
N ASP A 86 -15.09 1.92 20.82
CA ASP A 86 -15.56 0.96 21.82
C ASP A 86 -15.01 -0.44 21.52
N GLY A 87 -14.65 -1.21 22.54
CA GLY A 87 -13.90 -2.45 22.43
C GLY A 87 -14.48 -3.53 21.51
N GLU A 88 -15.76 -3.43 21.08
CA GLU A 88 -16.36 -4.33 20.09
C GLU A 88 -16.06 -3.94 18.63
N GLY A 89 -15.76 -2.66 18.37
CA GLY A 89 -15.59 -2.13 17.03
C GLY A 89 -16.91 -1.87 16.28
N LEU A 90 -16.81 -1.58 14.99
CA LEU A 90 -17.93 -1.24 14.11
C LEU A 90 -18.30 -2.43 13.20
N ALA A 91 -19.56 -2.48 12.78
CA ALA A 91 -19.95 -3.38 11.70
C ALA A 91 -19.24 -3.00 10.39
N MET A 92 -19.20 -3.93 9.43
CA MET A 92 -18.45 -3.72 8.18
C MET A 92 -19.02 -2.61 7.32
N PRO A 93 -18.17 -1.89 6.58
CA PRO A 93 -18.57 -0.92 5.58
C PRO A 93 -19.55 -1.52 4.55
N ASN A 94 -20.65 -0.81 4.28
CA ASN A 94 -21.69 -1.26 3.35
C ASN A 94 -22.15 -0.19 2.34
N ARG A 95 -21.67 1.06 2.49
CA ARG A 95 -22.01 2.17 1.60
C ARG A 95 -20.89 3.21 1.61
N LEU A 96 -20.73 3.93 0.51
CA LEU A 96 -19.89 5.12 0.40
C LEU A 96 -20.73 6.28 -0.13
N GLU A 97 -20.68 7.41 0.56
CA GLU A 97 -21.20 8.69 0.11
C GLU A 97 -20.07 9.71 0.14
N VAL A 98 -19.71 10.31 -1.00
CA VAL A 98 -18.61 11.28 -1.08
C VAL A 98 -18.85 12.29 -2.19
N LEU A 99 -18.49 13.55 -1.93
CA LEU A 99 -18.47 14.65 -2.91
C LEU A 99 -17.12 15.33 -2.83
N TRP A 100 -16.47 15.48 -3.99
CA TRP A 100 -15.14 16.09 -4.08
C TRP A 100 -14.95 16.92 -5.35
N LEU A 101 -13.95 17.79 -5.31
CA LEU A 101 -13.39 18.53 -6.45
C LEU A 101 -12.05 17.93 -6.85
N SER A 102 -11.90 17.52 -8.09
CA SER A 102 -10.61 17.14 -8.69
C SER A 102 -9.94 18.38 -9.24
N TYR A 103 -8.81 18.79 -8.64
CA TYR A 103 -8.13 20.02 -9.00
C TYR A 103 -7.51 20.00 -10.41
N THR A 104 -6.97 18.86 -10.81
CA THR A 104 -6.34 18.70 -12.13
C THR A 104 -7.36 18.62 -13.26
N GLU A 105 -8.58 18.13 -12.97
CA GLU A 105 -9.67 18.05 -13.94
C GLU A 105 -10.63 19.24 -13.90
N ARG A 106 -10.61 20.01 -12.76
CA ARG A 106 -11.55 21.11 -12.51
C ARG A 106 -13.00 20.64 -12.54
N LYS A 107 -13.24 19.44 -11.98
CA LYS A 107 -14.53 18.76 -12.01
C LYS A 107 -14.96 18.34 -10.63
N PHE A 108 -16.25 18.50 -10.37
CA PHE A 108 -16.88 17.94 -9.18
C PHE A 108 -17.37 16.53 -9.50
N TYR A 109 -17.18 15.65 -8.52
CA TYR A 109 -17.63 14.27 -8.58
C TYR A 109 -18.44 13.96 -7.33
N LYS A 110 -19.50 13.17 -7.52
CA LYS A 110 -20.36 12.68 -6.43
C LYS A 110 -20.58 11.19 -6.57
N ALA A 111 -20.45 10.48 -5.46
CA ALA A 111 -20.81 9.08 -5.34
C ALA A 111 -21.75 8.88 -4.16
N ASP A 112 -22.74 8.03 -4.36
CA ASP A 112 -23.62 7.49 -3.33
C ASP A 112 -23.90 6.03 -3.66
N ILE A 113 -23.03 5.12 -3.19
CA ILE A 113 -22.91 3.75 -3.66
C ILE A 113 -23.13 2.77 -2.51
N ALA A 114 -24.19 1.98 -2.57
CA ALA A 114 -24.35 0.81 -1.72
C ALA A 114 -23.42 -0.31 -2.21
N PHE A 115 -22.69 -0.93 -1.30
CA PHE A 115 -21.80 -2.03 -1.66
C PHE A 115 -22.60 -3.32 -1.92
N SER A 116 -22.21 -4.02 -2.98
CA SER A 116 -22.80 -5.34 -3.28
C SER A 116 -22.50 -6.33 -2.16
N GLU A 117 -23.33 -7.34 -2.01
CA GLU A 117 -23.11 -8.44 -1.03
C GLU A 117 -21.74 -9.09 -1.21
N LYS A 118 -21.28 -9.24 -2.46
CA LYS A 118 -19.94 -9.79 -2.77
C LYS A 118 -18.82 -8.90 -2.21
N LEU A 119 -18.96 -7.57 -2.34
CA LEU A 119 -17.97 -6.63 -1.80
C LEU A 119 -17.97 -6.64 -0.27
N GLN A 120 -19.15 -6.62 0.35
CA GLN A 120 -19.28 -6.71 1.80
C GLN A 120 -18.70 -8.01 2.35
N ALA A 121 -18.98 -9.15 1.71
CA ALA A 121 -18.39 -10.44 2.07
C ALA A 121 -16.86 -10.44 1.93
N ARG A 122 -16.31 -9.80 0.88
CA ARG A 122 -14.87 -9.66 0.70
C ARG A 122 -14.22 -8.82 1.80
N ILE A 123 -14.84 -7.70 2.17
CA ILE A 123 -14.38 -6.85 3.27
C ILE A 123 -14.37 -7.65 4.59
N LEU A 124 -15.47 -8.34 4.90
CA LEU A 124 -15.58 -9.16 6.12
C LEU A 124 -14.53 -10.27 6.15
N SER A 125 -14.35 -11.00 5.05
CA SER A 125 -13.35 -12.07 4.95
C SER A 125 -11.94 -11.55 5.25
N LEU A 126 -11.54 -10.42 4.70
CA LEU A 126 -10.22 -9.83 4.95
C LEU A 126 -10.03 -9.43 6.42
N PHE A 127 -11.04 -8.84 7.06
CA PHE A 127 -10.98 -8.55 8.49
C PHE A 127 -10.93 -9.82 9.35
N GLN A 128 -11.65 -10.87 8.97
CA GLN A 128 -11.62 -12.15 9.67
C GLN A 128 -10.29 -12.89 9.48
N GLU A 129 -9.72 -12.82 8.28
CA GLU A 129 -8.40 -13.40 7.98
C GLU A 129 -7.27 -12.67 8.69
N GLY A 130 -7.32 -11.32 8.77
CA GLY A 130 -6.21 -10.52 9.25
C GLY A 130 -4.92 -10.76 8.46
N TYR A 131 -3.78 -10.55 9.09
CA TYR A 131 -2.46 -10.84 8.50
C TYR A 131 -1.41 -11.06 9.59
N GLU A 132 -0.34 -11.77 9.26
CA GLU A 132 0.81 -11.94 10.15
C GLU A 132 1.78 -10.75 9.99
N ASN A 133 2.29 -10.25 11.11
CA ASN A 133 3.29 -9.22 11.21
C ASN A 133 4.26 -9.58 12.33
N GLU A 134 5.52 -9.88 12.02
CA GLU A 134 6.55 -10.24 13.00
C GLU A 134 6.09 -11.31 14.01
N GLN A 135 5.47 -12.39 13.52
CA GLN A 135 4.91 -13.49 14.34
C GLN A 135 3.69 -13.09 15.18
N LYS A 136 3.11 -11.92 14.97
CA LYS A 136 1.85 -11.51 15.59
C LYS A 136 0.75 -11.50 14.55
N HIS A 137 -0.41 -11.98 14.95
CA HIS A 137 -1.60 -11.84 14.14
C HIS A 137 -2.18 -10.43 14.34
N GLU A 138 -2.21 -9.65 13.28
CA GLU A 138 -2.68 -8.27 13.24
C GLU A 138 -3.93 -8.15 12.37
N ASN A 139 -4.62 -7.04 12.49
CA ASN A 139 -5.80 -6.77 11.69
C ASN A 139 -5.74 -5.39 11.02
N TYR A 140 -6.58 -5.25 10.02
CA TYR A 140 -6.79 -3.95 9.36
C TYR A 140 -7.46 -2.98 10.33
N SER A 141 -7.12 -1.73 10.18
CA SER A 141 -7.55 -0.67 11.09
C SER A 141 -8.09 0.57 10.38
N CYS A 142 -7.90 0.64 9.05
CA CYS A 142 -8.37 1.75 8.25
C CYS A 142 -9.09 1.25 6.99
N PHE A 143 -10.29 1.74 6.75
CA PHE A 143 -10.98 1.65 5.48
C PHE A 143 -10.66 2.90 4.67
N LEU A 144 -9.82 2.76 3.66
CA LEU A 144 -9.29 3.87 2.88
C LEU A 144 -9.98 3.97 1.54
N VAL A 145 -10.47 5.16 1.23
CA VAL A 145 -11.05 5.53 -0.05
C VAL A 145 -10.02 6.30 -0.87
N THR A 146 -9.62 5.77 -2.01
CA THR A 146 -8.71 6.45 -2.95
C THR A 146 -9.52 7.02 -4.10
N LEU A 147 -9.48 8.34 -4.25
CA LEU A 147 -10.18 9.09 -5.30
C LEU A 147 -9.22 9.37 -6.45
N LEU A 148 -9.53 8.87 -7.63
CA LEU A 148 -8.69 8.95 -8.81
C LEU A 148 -9.33 9.82 -9.88
N PRO A 149 -8.54 10.44 -10.78
CA PRO A 149 -9.05 11.11 -11.96
C PRO A 149 -10.03 10.25 -12.77
N GLY A 150 -10.99 10.94 -13.40
CA GLY A 150 -12.09 10.29 -14.10
C GLY A 150 -13.23 9.86 -13.19
N GLY A 151 -13.22 10.27 -11.90
CA GLY A 151 -14.23 9.89 -10.92
C GLY A 151 -14.12 8.42 -10.47
N LYS A 152 -12.99 7.77 -10.69
CA LYS A 152 -12.75 6.39 -10.24
C LYS A 152 -12.51 6.36 -8.72
N ILE A 153 -12.99 5.30 -8.08
CA ILE A 153 -12.86 5.09 -6.64
C ILE A 153 -12.29 3.69 -6.38
N TRP A 154 -11.16 3.64 -5.69
CA TRP A 154 -10.58 2.39 -5.21
C TRP A 154 -10.67 2.31 -3.70
N LEU A 155 -10.99 1.12 -3.19
CA LEU A 155 -11.18 0.87 -1.77
C LEU A 155 -10.07 -0.06 -1.25
N TYR A 156 -9.50 0.31 -0.11
CA TYR A 156 -8.47 -0.48 0.56
C TYR A 156 -8.83 -0.76 2.00
N LEU A 157 -8.26 -1.84 2.51
CA LEU A 157 -8.10 -2.06 3.93
C LEU A 157 -6.61 -1.89 4.27
N ASN A 158 -6.31 -0.95 5.15
CA ASN A 158 -4.95 -0.68 5.59
C ASN A 158 -4.77 -1.08 7.05
N GLY A 159 -3.67 -1.74 7.33
CA GLY A 159 -3.13 -2.02 8.64
C GLY A 159 -1.69 -1.54 8.74
N ILE A 160 -1.02 -1.81 9.84
CA ILE A 160 0.35 -1.36 10.07
C ILE A 160 1.36 -1.96 9.07
N ALA A 161 1.15 -3.21 8.68
CA ALA A 161 2.07 -3.95 7.81
C ALA A 161 1.44 -4.43 6.50
N ARG A 162 0.18 -4.10 6.23
CA ARG A 162 -0.53 -4.56 5.03
C ARG A 162 -1.56 -3.57 4.55
N TYR A 163 -1.53 -3.28 3.24
CA TYR A 163 -2.58 -2.57 2.52
C TYR A 163 -3.12 -3.48 1.43
N SER A 164 -4.40 -3.75 1.47
CA SER A 164 -5.07 -4.67 0.54
C SER A 164 -6.10 -3.93 -0.29
N LEU A 165 -5.97 -3.98 -1.60
CA LEU A 165 -6.97 -3.48 -2.54
C LEU A 165 -8.21 -4.38 -2.49
N VAL A 166 -9.34 -3.81 -2.10
CA VAL A 166 -10.60 -4.52 -1.92
C VAL A 166 -11.49 -4.41 -3.15
N CYS A 167 -11.54 -3.20 -3.73
CA CYS A 167 -12.36 -2.89 -4.90
C CYS A 167 -11.72 -1.76 -5.69
N ASP A 168 -11.67 -1.89 -7.01
CA ASP A 168 -11.08 -0.94 -7.95
C ASP A 168 -12.03 -0.57 -9.10
N THR A 169 -13.32 -0.89 -8.97
CA THR A 169 -14.30 -0.75 -10.04
C THR A 169 -15.42 0.24 -9.75
N LEU A 170 -15.36 0.95 -8.61
CA LEU A 170 -16.37 1.94 -8.30
C LEU A 170 -16.16 3.21 -9.11
N GLN A 171 -17.29 3.84 -9.47
CA GLN A 171 -17.33 5.01 -10.32
C GLN A 171 -18.28 6.05 -9.74
N ALA A 172 -17.84 7.29 -9.66
CA ALA A 172 -18.65 8.45 -9.32
C ALA A 172 -19.18 9.15 -10.57
N ASP A 173 -20.26 9.87 -10.42
CA ASP A 173 -20.82 10.75 -11.44
C ASP A 173 -20.14 12.11 -11.40
N ALA A 174 -19.76 12.63 -12.56
CA ALA A 174 -19.39 14.04 -12.70
C ALA A 174 -20.67 14.88 -12.57
N ILE A 175 -20.59 15.95 -11.78
CA ILE A 175 -21.74 16.84 -11.56
C ILE A 175 -21.38 18.29 -11.84
N ASP A 176 -22.35 19.07 -12.25
CA ASP A 176 -22.23 20.53 -12.32
C ASP A 176 -22.52 21.13 -10.94
N MET A 177 -21.60 21.93 -10.43
CA MET A 177 -21.71 22.60 -9.15
C MET A 177 -21.06 23.97 -9.22
N ALA A 178 -21.68 25.00 -8.63
CA ALA A 178 -21.04 26.29 -8.48
C ALA A 178 -19.97 26.24 -7.38
N LEU A 179 -18.89 27.01 -7.54
CA LEU A 179 -17.79 27.05 -6.55
C LEU A 179 -18.33 27.46 -5.17
N GLY A 180 -19.22 28.44 -5.08
CA GLY A 180 -19.82 28.87 -3.83
C GLY A 180 -20.73 27.85 -3.15
N ASP A 181 -21.26 26.88 -3.90
CA ASP A 181 -21.98 25.75 -3.33
C ASP A 181 -21.02 24.68 -2.79
N PHE A 182 -19.82 24.60 -3.36
CA PHE A 182 -18.77 23.72 -2.89
C PHE A 182 -18.07 24.32 -1.66
N ASP A 183 -17.56 25.53 -1.78
CA ASP A 183 -16.92 26.29 -0.71
C ASP A 183 -17.37 27.76 -0.77
N LYS A 184 -18.05 28.22 0.29
CA LYS A 184 -18.56 29.60 0.35
C LYS A 184 -17.46 30.63 0.47
N ASP A 185 -16.36 30.26 1.12
CA ASP A 185 -15.24 31.17 1.38
C ASP A 185 -14.32 31.28 0.15
N ALA A 186 -14.34 30.32 -0.73
CA ALA A 186 -13.57 30.33 -1.99
C ALA A 186 -13.94 31.53 -2.87
N LEU A 187 -15.21 31.95 -2.89
CA LEU A 187 -15.66 33.12 -3.66
C LEU A 187 -15.08 34.45 -3.16
N LEU A 188 -14.51 34.53 -1.97
CA LEU A 188 -13.84 35.74 -1.46
C LEU A 188 -12.45 35.95 -2.09
N VAL A 189 -11.85 34.89 -2.62
CA VAL A 189 -10.47 34.88 -3.15
C VAL A 189 -10.45 34.57 -4.64
N ASP A 190 -11.27 33.61 -5.08
CA ASP A 190 -11.26 33.07 -6.43
C ASP A 190 -12.59 33.30 -7.14
N SER A 191 -12.54 33.77 -8.39
CA SER A 191 -13.75 34.07 -9.16
C SER A 191 -14.31 32.86 -9.90
N THR A 192 -13.49 31.83 -10.13
CA THR A 192 -13.84 30.64 -10.94
C THR A 192 -13.30 29.35 -10.32
N VAL A 193 -13.89 28.22 -10.68
CA VAL A 193 -13.35 26.88 -10.33
C VAL A 193 -11.93 26.73 -10.88
N GLU A 194 -11.63 27.30 -12.04
CA GLU A 194 -10.28 27.25 -12.63
C GLU A 194 -9.24 27.97 -11.77
N ASP A 195 -9.54 29.19 -11.31
CA ASP A 195 -8.63 29.97 -10.49
C ASP A 195 -8.43 29.29 -9.13
N TYR A 196 -9.50 28.80 -8.53
CA TYR A 196 -9.46 28.03 -7.28
C TYR A 196 -8.56 26.79 -7.40
N CYS A 197 -8.77 25.98 -8.42
CA CYS A 197 -7.95 24.77 -8.65
C CYS A 197 -6.47 25.13 -8.89
N LYS A 198 -6.22 26.18 -9.69
CA LYS A 198 -4.85 26.65 -9.97
C LYS A 198 -4.11 27.11 -8.71
N GLY A 199 -4.82 27.83 -7.82
CA GLY A 199 -4.25 28.35 -6.56
C GLY A 199 -3.86 27.23 -5.60
N ASN A 200 -4.51 26.09 -5.68
CA ASN A 200 -4.30 24.94 -4.79
C ASN A 200 -3.35 23.85 -5.34
N LEU A 201 -2.84 24.01 -6.58
CA LEU A 201 -1.82 23.12 -7.13
C LEU A 201 -0.41 23.64 -6.82
N ASN A 202 0.49 22.78 -6.37
CA ASN A 202 1.90 23.14 -6.21
C ASN A 202 2.65 23.11 -7.55
N LYS A 203 3.91 23.59 -7.57
CA LYS A 203 4.72 23.70 -8.78
C LYS A 203 4.97 22.36 -9.48
N GLU A 204 5.17 21.29 -8.70
CA GLU A 204 5.42 19.96 -9.23
C GLU A 204 4.16 19.41 -9.91
N GLN A 205 2.99 19.56 -9.27
CA GLN A 205 1.70 19.14 -9.82
C GLN A 205 1.34 19.90 -11.11
N VAL A 206 1.62 21.21 -11.15
CA VAL A 206 1.43 22.02 -12.37
C VAL A 206 2.36 21.55 -13.48
N ALA A 207 3.64 21.29 -13.19
CA ALA A 207 4.60 20.77 -14.16
C ALA A 207 4.19 19.39 -14.68
N ASN A 208 3.83 18.47 -13.79
CA ASN A 208 3.34 17.15 -14.17
C ASN A 208 2.07 17.22 -15.05
N LEU A 209 1.12 18.07 -14.68
CA LEU A 209 -0.11 18.24 -15.47
C LEU A 209 0.17 18.78 -16.86
N LYS A 210 1.14 19.70 -16.99
CA LYS A 210 1.55 20.27 -18.29
C LYS A 210 2.26 19.23 -19.16
N GLU A 211 3.09 18.39 -18.58
CA GLU A 211 3.89 17.38 -19.29
C GLU A 211 3.06 16.15 -19.65
N ASN A 212 2.31 15.62 -18.69
CA ASN A 212 1.66 14.31 -18.79
C ASN A 212 0.13 14.38 -18.92
N GLY A 213 -0.47 15.55 -18.66
CA GLY A 213 -1.91 15.70 -18.62
C GLY A 213 -2.56 14.88 -17.48
N VAL A 214 -3.82 14.50 -17.67
CA VAL A 214 -4.54 13.61 -16.77
C VAL A 214 -4.53 12.19 -17.34
N PRO A 215 -3.87 11.23 -16.73
CA PRO A 215 -3.59 9.92 -17.32
C PRO A 215 -4.75 8.94 -17.09
N TYR A 216 -5.92 9.15 -17.69
CA TYR A 216 -7.11 8.33 -17.47
C TYR A 216 -6.90 6.84 -17.72
N GLU A 217 -6.04 6.49 -18.67
CA GLU A 217 -5.75 5.09 -19.02
C GLU A 217 -4.73 4.41 -18.10
N LEU A 218 -3.99 5.20 -17.33
CA LEU A 218 -2.94 4.68 -16.44
C LEU A 218 -3.51 3.76 -15.37
N TRP A 219 -4.70 4.10 -14.87
CA TRP A 219 -5.36 3.34 -13.81
C TRP A 219 -5.68 1.92 -14.22
N SER A 220 -6.03 1.68 -15.48
CA SER A 220 -6.26 0.33 -15.99
C SER A 220 -4.98 -0.51 -16.01
N LYS A 221 -3.82 0.11 -16.30
CA LYS A 221 -2.52 -0.56 -16.23
C LYS A 221 -2.16 -0.93 -14.79
N TYR A 222 -2.52 -0.10 -13.81
CA TYR A 222 -2.26 -0.39 -12.40
C TYR A 222 -3.13 -1.53 -11.85
N GLN A 223 -4.30 -1.74 -12.43
CA GLN A 223 -5.19 -2.87 -12.09
C GLN A 223 -4.68 -4.22 -12.59
N GLU A 224 -3.78 -4.22 -13.59
CA GLU A 224 -3.26 -5.47 -14.14
C GLU A 224 -2.47 -6.26 -13.10
N ARG A 225 -2.67 -7.58 -13.12
CA ARG A 225 -2.00 -8.52 -12.23
C ARG A 225 -1.27 -9.59 -13.04
N PHE A 226 -0.16 -10.07 -12.48
CA PHE A 226 0.75 -10.99 -13.14
C PHE A 226 1.14 -12.10 -12.18
N ASN A 227 1.31 -13.29 -12.71
CA ASN A 227 1.79 -14.44 -11.95
C ASN A 227 3.33 -14.41 -11.91
N TYR A 228 3.91 -13.91 -10.83
CA TYR A 228 5.36 -13.85 -10.66
C TYR A 228 5.75 -13.86 -9.19
N ASP A 229 7.02 -14.19 -8.95
CA ASP A 229 7.67 -14.11 -7.65
C ASP A 229 8.67 -12.95 -7.61
N ILE A 230 8.97 -12.46 -6.41
CA ILE A 230 10.07 -11.52 -6.16
C ILE A 230 11.15 -12.28 -5.41
N GLU A 231 12.33 -12.36 -6.02
CA GLU A 231 13.46 -13.13 -5.51
C GLU A 231 14.73 -12.28 -5.41
N PHE A 232 15.59 -12.62 -4.45
CA PHE A 232 16.90 -12.03 -4.28
C PHE A 232 17.96 -13.12 -4.44
N GLU A 233 18.99 -12.84 -5.25
CA GLU A 233 20.17 -13.68 -5.42
C GLU A 233 21.41 -12.92 -4.98
N PHE A 234 22.18 -13.49 -4.07
CA PHE A 234 23.43 -12.90 -3.57
C PHE A 234 24.64 -13.66 -4.12
N GLU A 235 25.60 -12.95 -4.70
CA GLU A 235 26.88 -13.55 -5.12
C GLU A 235 27.75 -13.96 -3.93
N ASP A 236 27.58 -13.34 -2.77
CA ASP A 236 28.21 -13.73 -1.52
C ASP A 236 27.35 -14.77 -0.79
N ASN A 237 27.83 -16.00 -0.72
CA ASN A 237 27.17 -17.13 -0.05
C ASN A 237 27.03 -16.94 1.48
N LEU A 238 27.71 -15.96 2.07
CA LEU A 238 27.59 -15.64 3.49
C LEU A 238 26.42 -14.71 3.79
N CYS A 239 25.81 -14.12 2.76
CA CYS A 239 24.63 -13.28 2.91
C CYS A 239 23.45 -14.07 3.47
N LYS A 240 22.79 -13.48 4.47
CA LYS A 240 21.56 -14.00 5.06
C LYS A 240 20.49 -12.93 5.03
N ILE A 241 19.40 -13.21 4.35
CA ILE A 241 18.23 -12.33 4.34
C ILE A 241 17.63 -12.29 5.75
N ASP A 242 17.37 -11.09 6.22
CA ASP A 242 16.50 -10.89 7.37
C ASP A 242 15.06 -10.92 6.89
N SER A 243 14.46 -12.09 7.02
CA SER A 243 13.12 -12.32 6.51
C SER A 243 12.04 -11.50 7.21
N PHE A 244 12.28 -10.95 8.38
CA PHE A 244 11.34 -10.06 9.09
C PHE A 244 11.37 -8.61 8.58
N HIS A 245 12.36 -8.24 7.77
CA HIS A 245 12.51 -6.89 7.26
C HIS A 245 12.49 -6.86 5.73
N PHE A 246 11.36 -7.31 5.17
CA PHE A 246 11.12 -7.26 3.73
C PHE A 246 9.77 -6.60 3.43
N ALA A 247 9.81 -5.42 2.81
CA ALA A 247 8.63 -4.68 2.40
C ALA A 247 8.49 -4.65 0.88
N LYS A 248 7.26 -4.75 0.40
CA LYS A 248 6.87 -4.72 -1.01
C LYS A 248 5.77 -3.69 -1.20
N HIS A 249 6.06 -2.65 -1.96
CA HIS A 249 5.06 -1.69 -2.42
C HIS A 249 4.77 -1.94 -3.90
N PHE A 250 3.52 -1.91 -4.27
CA PHE A 250 3.05 -2.11 -5.63
C PHE A 250 2.46 -0.83 -6.22
N ILE A 251 2.50 -0.71 -7.55
CA ILE A 251 2.01 0.52 -8.24
C ILE A 251 0.53 0.78 -8.01
N ASN A 252 -0.25 -0.26 -7.75
CA ASN A 252 -1.68 -0.14 -7.42
C ASN A 252 -1.94 0.20 -5.96
N GLY A 253 -0.93 0.58 -5.17
CA GLY A 253 -1.07 0.98 -3.77
C GLY A 253 -1.15 -0.16 -2.76
N GLU A 254 -1.11 -1.42 -3.19
CA GLU A 254 -0.97 -2.54 -2.26
C GLU A 254 0.41 -2.51 -1.59
N PHE A 255 0.45 -2.92 -0.33
CA PHE A 255 1.65 -2.98 0.48
C PHE A 255 1.67 -4.24 1.32
N ASN A 256 2.86 -4.81 1.50
CA ASN A 256 3.08 -5.95 2.36
C ASN A 256 4.46 -5.82 3.03
N TYR A 257 4.46 -5.80 4.36
CA TYR A 257 5.65 -5.85 5.19
C TYR A 257 5.67 -7.17 5.94
N ALA A 258 6.86 -7.73 6.16
CA ALA A 258 7.10 -9.05 6.73
C ALA A 258 6.89 -10.23 5.77
N CYS A 259 7.28 -11.37 6.24
CA CYS A 259 7.80 -12.48 5.50
C CYS A 259 6.83 -13.54 5.15
N ASP A 260 5.75 -13.60 5.85
CA ASP A 260 4.88 -14.74 5.71
C ASP A 260 4.10 -14.66 4.42
N GLY A 261 4.75 -15.32 3.46
CA GLY A 261 4.12 -15.90 2.32
C GLY A 261 2.91 -15.12 1.82
N VAL A 262 3.14 -14.04 1.07
CA VAL A 262 2.12 -13.70 0.08
C VAL A 262 1.84 -14.99 -0.64
N LYS A 263 0.71 -15.62 -0.30
CA LYS A 263 0.26 -16.82 -1.00
C LYS A 263 0.39 -16.51 -2.46
N VAL A 264 1.15 -17.34 -3.14
CA VAL A 264 1.38 -17.33 -4.56
C VAL A 264 0.08 -17.04 -5.27
N GLY A 265 -0.03 -15.84 -5.81
CA GLY A 265 -1.18 -15.33 -6.53
C GLY A 265 -0.69 -14.29 -7.51
N GLU A 266 -1.59 -13.80 -8.34
CA GLU A 266 -1.24 -12.71 -9.23
C GLU A 266 -0.99 -11.43 -8.42
N LEU A 267 0.19 -10.83 -8.61
CA LEU A 267 0.62 -9.59 -7.99
C LEU A 267 0.50 -8.41 -8.98
N SER A 268 0.30 -7.21 -8.45
CA SER A 268 0.51 -5.99 -9.22
C SER A 268 2.01 -5.78 -9.46
N ARG A 269 2.39 -4.87 -10.34
CA ARG A 269 3.79 -4.53 -10.61
C ARG A 269 4.47 -3.93 -9.38
N PRO A 270 5.74 -4.27 -9.11
CA PRO A 270 6.47 -3.70 -7.98
C PRO A 270 6.76 -2.20 -8.25
N LYS A 271 6.66 -1.40 -7.20
CA LYS A 271 7.01 0.02 -7.20
C LYS A 271 8.27 0.27 -6.40
N GLN A 272 8.33 -0.34 -5.22
CA GLN A 272 9.44 -0.20 -4.29
C GLN A 272 9.60 -1.49 -3.50
N LEU A 273 10.85 -1.86 -3.23
CA LEU A 273 11.20 -2.93 -2.30
C LEU A 273 12.10 -2.38 -1.21
N TYR A 274 11.99 -2.94 -0.03
CA TYR A 274 12.88 -2.71 1.11
C TYR A 274 13.30 -4.07 1.62
N LEU A 275 14.62 -4.26 1.83
CA LEU A 275 15.16 -5.53 2.31
C LEU A 275 16.34 -5.30 3.23
N LYS A 276 16.41 -6.08 4.33
CA LYS A 276 17.62 -6.21 5.15
C LYS A 276 18.31 -7.54 4.89
N TRP A 277 19.63 -7.51 4.88
CA TRP A 277 20.46 -8.71 4.88
C TRP A 277 21.74 -8.52 5.69
N ASN A 278 22.32 -9.61 6.15
CA ASN A 278 23.52 -9.61 6.98
C ASN A 278 24.65 -10.37 6.30
N VAL A 279 25.87 -9.86 6.44
CA VAL A 279 27.13 -10.55 6.07
C VAL A 279 28.05 -10.45 7.28
N ALA A 280 28.25 -11.56 7.98
CA ALA A 280 28.94 -11.60 9.28
C ALA A 280 28.31 -10.57 10.26
N ASP A 281 29.09 -9.63 10.78
CA ASP A 281 28.65 -8.60 11.74
C ASP A 281 28.15 -7.31 11.07
N THR A 282 28.01 -7.31 9.75
CA THR A 282 27.56 -6.17 8.99
C THR A 282 26.12 -6.35 8.55
N THR A 283 25.24 -5.39 8.84
CA THR A 283 23.87 -5.32 8.34
C THR A 283 23.79 -4.36 7.17
N TYR A 284 23.16 -4.79 6.11
CA TYR A 284 22.82 -3.96 4.96
C TYR A 284 21.31 -3.76 4.92
N THR A 285 20.90 -2.56 4.57
CA THR A 285 19.50 -2.22 4.27
C THR A 285 19.43 -1.63 2.87
N GLY A 286 18.69 -2.26 1.99
CA GLY A 286 18.49 -1.79 0.62
C GLY A 286 17.07 -1.25 0.43
N GLU A 287 16.98 -0.06 -0.15
CA GLU A 287 15.75 0.57 -0.61
C GLU A 287 15.82 0.69 -2.13
N PHE A 288 14.92 0.00 -2.81
CA PHE A 288 14.90 -0.12 -4.27
C PHE A 288 13.66 0.61 -4.78
N PHE A 289 13.86 1.71 -5.50
CA PHE A 289 12.81 2.49 -6.14
C PHE A 289 12.87 2.28 -7.66
N PHE A 290 11.81 1.73 -8.23
CA PHE A 290 11.79 1.36 -9.65
C PHE A 290 11.20 2.48 -10.51
N ASP A 291 11.80 2.71 -11.69
CA ASP A 291 11.22 3.62 -12.67
C ASP A 291 9.88 3.06 -13.15
N GLU A 292 8.82 3.85 -12.98
CA GLU A 292 7.45 3.42 -13.25
C GLU A 292 7.27 3.01 -14.72
N GLN A 293 7.79 3.82 -15.65
CA GLN A 293 7.64 3.55 -17.07
C GLN A 293 8.40 2.29 -17.48
N GLU A 294 9.63 2.09 -16.96
CA GLU A 294 10.39 0.86 -17.20
C GLU A 294 9.66 -0.38 -16.67
N VAL A 295 9.06 -0.29 -15.48
CA VAL A 295 8.30 -1.40 -14.91
C VAL A 295 7.03 -1.69 -15.72
N LEU A 296 6.29 -0.66 -16.14
CA LEU A 296 5.13 -0.82 -17.01
C LEU A 296 5.50 -1.53 -18.31
N ASP A 297 6.57 -1.07 -18.96
CA ASP A 297 7.05 -1.63 -20.23
C ASP A 297 7.58 -3.06 -20.09
N MET A 298 8.37 -3.31 -19.04
CA MET A 298 8.96 -4.60 -18.74
C MET A 298 7.87 -5.68 -18.58
N PHE A 299 6.87 -5.42 -17.74
CA PHE A 299 5.78 -6.37 -17.52
C PHE A 299 4.89 -6.53 -18.74
N SER A 300 4.61 -5.44 -19.46
CA SER A 300 3.84 -5.51 -20.70
C SER A 300 4.54 -6.35 -21.76
N LYS A 301 5.86 -6.22 -21.91
CA LYS A 301 6.67 -7.03 -22.84
C LYS A 301 6.79 -8.48 -22.37
N GLY A 302 7.13 -8.70 -21.09
CA GLY A 302 7.35 -10.02 -20.54
C GLY A 302 6.12 -10.92 -20.58
N PHE A 303 4.95 -10.33 -20.36
CA PHE A 303 3.68 -11.07 -20.37
C PHE A 303 2.80 -10.82 -21.61
N SER A 304 3.37 -10.22 -22.68
CA SER A 304 2.63 -9.94 -23.93
C SER A 304 2.06 -11.20 -24.60
N HIS A 305 2.76 -12.31 -24.49
CA HIS A 305 2.34 -13.60 -25.04
C HIS A 305 1.70 -14.45 -23.94
N LYS A 306 0.58 -14.00 -23.37
CA LYS A 306 -0.17 -14.74 -22.34
C LYS A 306 -0.67 -16.09 -22.88
N THR A 307 0.17 -17.11 -22.81
CA THR A 307 -0.35 -18.45 -22.62
C THR A 307 -0.77 -18.57 -21.16
N ALA A 308 -2.00 -19.01 -20.90
CA ALA A 308 -2.47 -19.23 -19.54
C ALA A 308 -1.40 -20.02 -18.76
N ASN A 309 -1.00 -19.51 -17.56
CA ASN A 309 -0.02 -20.10 -16.63
C ASN A 309 1.48 -19.76 -16.83
N VAL A 310 1.85 -18.75 -17.60
CA VAL A 310 3.25 -18.28 -17.59
C VAL A 310 3.53 -17.60 -16.24
N ARG A 311 4.55 -18.11 -15.52
CA ARG A 311 5.07 -17.50 -14.29
C ARG A 311 6.37 -16.77 -14.60
N GLY A 312 6.52 -15.58 -14.02
CA GLY A 312 7.75 -14.79 -14.07
C GLY A 312 8.49 -14.79 -12.76
N THR A 313 9.71 -14.28 -12.77
CA THR A 313 10.49 -13.98 -11.57
C THR A 313 11.03 -12.56 -11.70
N PHE A 314 10.66 -11.69 -10.76
CA PHE A 314 11.27 -10.38 -10.60
C PHE A 314 12.49 -10.55 -9.69
N MET A 315 13.67 -10.49 -10.30
CA MET A 315 14.94 -10.82 -9.66
C MET A 315 15.69 -9.55 -9.28
N VAL A 316 16.19 -9.50 -8.05
CA VAL A 316 17.19 -8.54 -7.60
C VAL A 316 18.48 -9.31 -7.28
N LYS A 317 19.47 -9.18 -8.15
CA LYS A 317 20.76 -9.82 -7.99
C LYS A 317 21.76 -8.85 -7.34
N VAL A 318 22.35 -9.27 -6.23
CA VAL A 318 23.26 -8.46 -5.41
C VAL A 318 24.67 -8.95 -5.61
N SER A 319 25.60 -8.04 -5.99
CA SER A 319 27.00 -8.36 -6.20
C SER A 319 27.70 -8.79 -4.91
N LYS A 320 28.85 -9.45 -5.05
CA LYS A 320 29.67 -9.94 -3.94
C LYS A 320 30.01 -8.87 -2.89
N TYR A 321 30.16 -7.62 -3.31
CA TYR A 321 30.50 -6.51 -2.42
C TYR A 321 29.27 -5.70 -1.95
N ASN A 322 28.07 -6.18 -2.24
CA ASN A 322 26.81 -5.54 -1.82
C ASN A 322 26.62 -4.09 -2.31
N ASN A 323 27.19 -3.74 -3.45
CA ASN A 323 27.23 -2.38 -3.98
C ASN A 323 26.83 -2.26 -5.46
N ARG A 324 26.46 -3.36 -6.12
CA ARG A 324 25.92 -3.39 -7.47
C ARG A 324 24.74 -4.34 -7.53
N PHE A 325 23.75 -3.97 -8.33
CA PHE A 325 22.49 -4.67 -8.40
C PHE A 325 22.04 -4.82 -9.85
N ASP A 326 21.76 -6.04 -10.25
CA ASP A 326 21.07 -6.33 -11.51
C ASP A 326 19.61 -6.62 -11.19
N ILE A 327 18.70 -5.81 -11.75
CA ILE A 327 17.27 -5.97 -11.53
C ILE A 327 16.61 -6.29 -12.86
N TYR A 328 15.89 -7.42 -12.91
CA TYR A 328 15.22 -7.86 -14.12
C TYR A 328 13.98 -8.69 -13.84
N LEU A 329 13.06 -8.67 -14.79
CA LEU A 329 11.97 -9.65 -14.88
C LEU A 329 12.39 -10.78 -15.81
N GLN A 330 12.37 -12.00 -15.33
CA GLN A 330 12.54 -13.19 -16.15
C GLN A 330 11.18 -13.83 -16.42
N VAL A 331 10.86 -14.05 -17.70
CA VAL A 331 9.66 -14.79 -18.14
C VAL A 331 10.08 -15.81 -19.20
N GLY A 332 10.01 -17.08 -18.84
CA GLY A 332 10.64 -18.13 -19.64
C GLY A 332 12.15 -17.92 -19.78
N ASP A 333 12.66 -17.93 -21.01
CA ASP A 333 14.08 -17.73 -21.31
C ASP A 333 14.47 -16.24 -21.47
N TYR A 334 13.52 -15.32 -21.40
CA TYR A 334 13.75 -13.89 -21.63
C TYR A 334 13.96 -13.12 -20.34
N LYS A 335 14.94 -12.21 -20.35
CA LYS A 335 15.23 -11.27 -19.24
C LYS A 335 15.03 -9.84 -19.72
N TYR A 336 14.27 -9.08 -18.94
CA TYR A 336 14.01 -7.67 -19.17
C TYR A 336 14.62 -6.89 -18.01
N TYR A 337 15.65 -6.07 -18.28
CA TYR A 337 16.41 -5.36 -17.24
C TYR A 337 15.84 -3.97 -16.98
N LEU A 338 15.80 -3.55 -15.70
CA LEU A 338 15.63 -2.16 -15.29
C LEU A 338 16.99 -1.46 -15.32
N LYS A 339 16.99 -0.19 -15.76
CA LYS A 339 18.21 0.61 -15.92
C LYS A 339 18.18 1.92 -15.11
N ASN A 340 17.00 2.44 -14.82
CA ASN A 340 16.81 3.75 -14.19
C ASN A 340 16.27 3.62 -12.74
N SER A 341 16.46 2.49 -12.09
CA SER A 341 16.08 2.32 -10.68
C SER A 341 17.02 3.12 -9.79
N GLN A 342 16.45 3.82 -8.80
CA GLN A 342 17.23 4.35 -7.68
C GLN A 342 17.39 3.26 -6.63
N ILE A 343 18.61 3.08 -6.13
CA ILE A 343 18.91 2.11 -5.08
C ILE A 343 19.75 2.79 -4.01
N ASP A 344 19.20 2.85 -2.81
CA ASP A 344 19.89 3.38 -1.64
C ASP A 344 20.23 2.20 -0.72
N VAL A 345 21.52 2.04 -0.40
CA VAL A 345 21.99 0.97 0.48
C VAL A 345 22.69 1.56 1.67
N PHE A 346 22.21 1.23 2.84
CA PHE A 346 22.77 1.61 4.12
C PHE A 346 23.58 0.44 4.68
N LYS A 347 24.79 0.71 5.15
CA LYS A 347 25.65 -0.27 5.79
C LYS A 347 25.82 0.07 7.27
N VAL A 348 25.47 -0.85 8.14
CA VAL A 348 25.64 -0.75 9.58
C VAL A 348 26.66 -1.78 10.04
N THR A 349 27.71 -1.31 10.73
CA THR A 349 28.74 -2.14 11.36
C THR A 349 28.74 -1.87 12.87
N PRO A 350 29.37 -2.73 13.69
CA PRO A 350 29.51 -2.47 15.14
C PRO A 350 30.16 -1.13 15.47
N GLU A 351 31.03 -0.63 14.59
CA GLU A 351 31.76 0.64 14.79
C GLU A 351 30.86 1.85 14.56
N ASN A 352 29.92 1.78 13.57
CA ASN A 352 29.06 2.90 13.19
C ASN A 352 27.59 2.75 13.67
N GLU A 353 27.28 1.69 14.42
CA GLU A 353 25.91 1.44 14.90
C GLU A 353 25.36 2.58 15.76
N LYS A 354 26.24 3.31 16.47
CA LYS A 354 25.86 4.44 17.33
C LYS A 354 25.76 5.77 16.60
N ASP A 355 26.27 5.84 15.39
CA ASP A 355 26.26 7.03 14.56
C ASP A 355 25.03 6.96 13.64
N ASN A 356 24.30 8.06 13.56
CA ASN A 356 23.15 8.12 12.62
C ASN A 356 23.59 8.28 11.16
N ASP A 357 24.89 8.45 10.91
CA ASP A 357 25.48 8.57 9.58
C ASP A 357 25.91 7.20 9.07
N HIS A 358 24.95 6.46 8.50
CA HIS A 358 25.23 5.19 7.86
C HIS A 358 25.95 5.41 6.52
N LEU A 359 26.91 4.53 6.21
CA LEU A 359 27.61 4.58 4.93
C LEU A 359 26.65 4.21 3.79
N PHE A 360 26.64 5.03 2.75
CA PHE A 360 25.84 4.86 1.55
C PHE A 360 26.61 4.09 0.47
N TYR A 361 25.94 3.18 -0.20
CA TYR A 361 26.37 2.55 -1.44
C TYR A 361 25.40 2.89 -2.56
N TRP A 362 25.92 3.05 -3.77
CA TRP A 362 25.16 3.45 -4.94
C TRP A 362 25.15 2.34 -5.98
N ASN A 363 24.11 2.30 -6.80
CA ASN A 363 24.03 1.47 -7.98
C ASN A 363 24.68 2.20 -9.19
N TYR A 364 24.96 1.47 -10.26
CA TYR A 364 25.48 1.97 -11.52
C TYR A 364 26.85 2.70 -11.44
N GLU A 365 27.92 1.96 -11.13
CA GLU A 365 29.31 2.40 -11.26
C GLU A 365 29.66 3.70 -10.51
N GLY A 366 28.93 4.05 -9.48
CA GLY A 366 29.19 5.23 -8.66
C GLY A 366 28.48 6.50 -9.14
N GLU A 367 27.61 6.40 -10.14
CA GLU A 367 26.73 7.52 -10.49
C GLU A 367 25.56 7.60 -9.49
N GLU A 368 25.37 8.79 -8.95
CA GLU A 368 24.29 9.11 -8.03
C GLU A 368 22.97 9.22 -8.81
N VAL A 369 22.20 8.15 -8.86
CA VAL A 369 20.88 8.19 -9.49
C VAL A 369 19.83 8.61 -8.47
N ARG A 370 19.65 9.91 -8.30
CA ARG A 370 18.57 10.50 -7.49
C ARG A 370 17.34 10.78 -8.32
N LYS A 371 16.66 9.75 -8.78
CA LYS A 371 15.28 9.91 -9.25
C LYS A 371 14.34 9.34 -8.21
N TYR A 372 13.59 10.22 -7.55
CA TYR A 372 12.46 9.81 -6.74
C TYR A 372 11.39 9.26 -7.67
N ILE A 373 11.22 7.96 -7.67
CA ILE A 373 10.22 7.27 -8.50
C ILE A 373 8.99 7.08 -7.64
N GLY A 374 7.96 7.76 -8.01
CA GLY A 374 6.67 7.44 -7.51
C GLY A 374 5.82 8.58 -7.05
N ALA A 375 4.67 8.58 -7.56
CA ALA A 375 3.54 9.39 -7.12
C ALA A 375 2.71 8.65 -6.10
#